data_bac213de280eca1253bcf25ec93c61c1
#
_entry.id   bac213de280eca1253bcf25ec93c61c1
#
_cell.length_a   1.000
_cell.length_b   1.000
_cell.length_c   1.000
_cell.angle_alpha   90.00
_cell.angle_beta   90.00
_cell.angle_gamma   90.00
#
_symmetry.space_group_name_H-M   'P 1'
#
loop_
_entity.id
_entity.type
_entity.pdbx_description
1 polymer ?
#
loop_
_entity_poly.entity_id
_entity_poly.type
_entity_poly.pdbx_seq_one_letter_code
_entity_poly.pdbx_strand_id
1 'polypeptide(L)'
;MKTLSTEEIAKSYGGRQVVKGVNLQIEQGEVVGLLGPNGAGKTTSFYMIVGLVRPDSGRVLASGHDISNLPMYLRARSYGISYLPQEPSVFRKLTVQDNILAVLEAQQLSWEARRTRTERLIEQLNLGHVRKTRGYALSGGERRRVEIARCLAIEPAFILLDEPFSGIDPIAVLDLQEIIFGLKRSGIGVLITDHNVRETLSVTDRAYIITEGKIFATGTPGELGRNPDVRRIYLGENFSMD
;
A
#
# COMPACT_ATOMS: atom_id res chain seq x y z
N MET A 1 -11.76 15.73 5.33
CA MET A 1 -11.00 14.68 4.64
C MET A 1 -9.99 14.12 5.62
N LYS A 2 -9.79 12.77 5.70
CA LYS A 2 -8.76 12.20 6.58
C LYS A 2 -7.41 12.30 5.87
N THR A 3 -6.34 12.48 6.65
CA THR A 3 -4.96 12.54 6.17
C THR A 3 -4.11 11.53 6.92
N LEU A 4 -3.09 10.98 6.25
CA LEU A 4 -2.05 10.17 6.85
C LEU A 4 -0.72 10.81 6.48
N SER A 5 0.10 11.19 7.47
CA SER A 5 1.33 11.94 7.21
C SER A 5 2.46 11.52 8.15
N THR A 6 3.67 11.91 7.78
CA THR A 6 4.86 11.77 8.61
C THR A 6 5.55 13.12 8.77
N GLU A 7 6.11 13.35 9.95
CA GLU A 7 6.90 14.54 10.27
C GLU A 7 8.27 14.09 10.76
N GLU A 8 9.30 14.38 9.98
CA GLU A 8 10.71 14.14 10.27
C GLU A 8 11.00 12.72 10.80
N ILE A 9 10.29 11.69 10.27
CA ILE A 9 10.53 10.33 10.74
C ILE A 9 11.94 9.87 10.39
N ALA A 10 12.63 9.27 11.37
CA ALA A 10 13.96 8.74 11.18
C ALA A 10 14.11 7.35 11.81
N LYS A 11 15.01 6.55 11.23
CA LYS A 11 15.32 5.19 11.70
C LYS A 11 16.76 4.80 11.44
N SER A 12 17.38 4.21 12.45
CA SER A 12 18.73 3.67 12.37
C SER A 12 18.74 2.18 12.71
N TYR A 13 19.64 1.43 12.08
CA TYR A 13 19.93 0.03 12.38
C TYR A 13 21.46 -0.13 12.46
N GLY A 14 21.95 -0.71 13.55
CA GLY A 14 23.38 -0.98 13.72
C GLY A 14 24.28 0.27 13.54
N GLY A 15 23.82 1.45 14.01
CA GLY A 15 24.53 2.71 13.87
C GLY A 15 24.37 3.41 12.49
N ARG A 16 23.78 2.73 11.49
CA ARG A 16 23.51 3.34 10.19
C ARG A 16 22.10 3.91 10.14
N GLN A 17 21.99 5.21 9.88
CA GLN A 17 20.70 5.86 9.67
C GLN A 17 20.16 5.55 8.27
N VAL A 18 19.05 4.80 8.19
CA VAL A 18 18.42 4.33 6.96
C VAL A 18 17.34 5.30 6.48
N VAL A 19 16.60 5.93 7.42
CA VAL A 19 15.63 6.99 7.15
C VAL A 19 16.03 8.23 7.93
N LYS A 20 16.05 9.40 7.27
CA LYS A 20 16.73 10.62 7.76
C LYS A 20 15.79 11.83 7.64
N GLY A 21 14.72 11.85 8.44
CA GLY A 21 13.78 12.98 8.45
C GLY A 21 12.85 12.98 7.22
N VAL A 22 12.11 11.89 7.02
CA VAL A 22 11.16 11.77 5.90
C VAL A 22 9.83 12.41 6.26
N ASN A 23 9.40 13.33 5.40
CA ASN A 23 8.09 13.98 5.43
C ASN A 23 7.28 13.51 4.21
N LEU A 24 6.12 12.92 4.43
CA LEU A 24 5.16 12.59 3.38
C LEU A 24 3.74 12.76 3.90
N GLN A 25 2.80 12.91 2.98
CA GLN A 25 1.39 13.05 3.29
C GLN A 25 0.57 12.31 2.24
N ILE A 26 -0.56 11.75 2.63
CA ILE A 26 -1.54 11.10 1.76
C ILE A 26 -2.93 11.55 2.22
N GLU A 27 -3.80 11.84 1.27
CA GLU A 27 -5.20 12.19 1.51
C GLU A 27 -6.12 11.05 1.11
N GLN A 28 -7.31 11.00 1.69
CA GLN A 28 -8.34 10.07 1.22
C GLN A 28 -8.73 10.37 -0.24
N GLY A 29 -8.82 9.31 -1.06
CA GLY A 29 -9.12 9.45 -2.49
C GLY A 29 -7.91 9.86 -3.33
N GLU A 30 -6.71 9.81 -2.76
CA GLU A 30 -5.45 10.08 -3.45
C GLU A 30 -4.61 8.81 -3.57
N VAL A 31 -3.90 8.65 -4.68
CA VAL A 31 -2.88 7.61 -4.87
C VAL A 31 -1.50 8.25 -4.89
N VAL A 32 -0.66 7.90 -3.93
CA VAL A 32 0.68 8.45 -3.75
C VAL A 32 1.73 7.37 -3.93
N GLY A 33 2.76 7.63 -4.74
CA GLY A 33 3.93 6.77 -4.89
C GLY A 33 5.05 7.13 -3.91
N LEU A 34 5.75 6.12 -3.36
CA LEU A 34 7.04 6.29 -2.69
C LEU A 34 8.08 5.47 -3.45
N LEU A 35 8.83 6.12 -4.31
CA LEU A 35 9.75 5.51 -5.26
C LEU A 35 11.20 5.83 -4.92
N GLY A 36 12.13 5.03 -5.41
CA GLY A 36 13.56 5.24 -5.19
C GLY A 36 14.35 3.93 -5.34
N PRO A 37 15.68 4.00 -5.40
CA PRO A 37 16.55 2.84 -5.56
C PRO A 37 16.45 1.86 -4.38
N ASN A 38 16.99 0.66 -4.57
CA ASN A 38 17.09 -0.33 -3.49
C ASN A 38 17.95 0.21 -2.35
N GLY A 39 17.49 -0.03 -1.11
CA GLY A 39 18.16 0.49 0.10
C GLY A 39 17.94 1.98 0.39
N ALA A 40 17.12 2.68 -0.38
CA ALA A 40 16.83 4.12 -0.17
C ALA A 40 16.01 4.41 1.10
N GLY A 41 15.42 3.40 1.75
CA GLY A 41 14.61 3.57 2.96
C GLY A 41 13.10 3.44 2.76
N LYS A 42 12.62 3.06 1.55
CA LYS A 42 11.19 2.88 1.22
C LYS A 42 10.47 1.96 2.21
N THR A 43 10.86 0.69 2.25
CA THR A 43 10.25 -0.34 3.10
C THR A 43 10.31 0.03 4.59
N THR A 44 11.41 0.63 5.05
CA THR A 44 11.53 1.10 6.43
C THR A 44 10.54 2.23 6.73
N SER A 45 10.38 3.18 5.80
CA SER A 45 9.37 4.24 5.92
C SER A 45 7.95 3.68 5.95
N PHE A 46 7.63 2.72 5.07
CA PHE A 46 6.37 1.98 5.09
C PHE A 46 6.11 1.31 6.44
N TYR A 47 7.09 0.58 6.95
CA TYR A 47 6.96 -0.14 8.22
C TYR A 47 6.75 0.81 9.41
N MET A 48 7.35 2.00 9.38
CA MET A 48 7.08 3.02 10.39
C MET A 48 5.65 3.56 10.29
N ILE A 49 5.14 3.78 9.07
CA ILE A 49 3.77 4.28 8.84
C ILE A 49 2.73 3.23 9.23
N VAL A 50 2.98 1.97 8.89
CA VAL A 50 2.08 0.84 9.24
C VAL A 50 2.10 0.51 10.73
N GLY A 51 3.22 0.79 11.43
CA GLY A 51 3.41 0.47 12.85
C GLY A 51 4.04 -0.90 13.10
N LEU A 52 4.74 -1.46 12.10
CA LEU A 52 5.60 -2.63 12.25
C LEU A 52 6.96 -2.27 12.87
N VAL A 53 7.43 -1.05 12.61
CA VAL A 53 8.66 -0.50 13.15
C VAL A 53 8.35 0.84 13.80
N ARG A 54 8.90 1.08 14.99
CA ARG A 54 8.79 2.37 15.65
C ARG A 54 9.88 3.31 15.12
N PRO A 55 9.56 4.57 14.76
CA PRO A 55 10.55 5.57 14.42
C PRO A 55 11.44 5.88 15.64
N ASP A 56 12.71 6.18 15.41
CA ASP A 56 13.63 6.61 16.47
C ASP A 56 13.39 8.10 16.81
N SER A 57 12.95 8.89 15.83
CA SER A 57 12.50 10.28 15.99
C SER A 57 11.46 10.64 14.95
N GLY A 58 10.83 11.80 15.12
CA GLY A 58 9.72 12.23 14.28
C GLY A 58 8.38 11.60 14.66
N ARG A 59 7.34 11.87 13.88
CA ARG A 59 5.97 11.45 14.17
C ARG A 59 5.26 10.90 12.95
N VAL A 60 4.38 9.93 13.17
CA VAL A 60 3.39 9.46 12.20
C VAL A 60 2.02 9.96 12.66
N LEU A 61 1.32 10.68 11.81
CA LEU A 61 0.06 11.34 12.15
C LEU A 61 -1.08 10.77 11.30
N ALA A 62 -2.21 10.48 11.94
CA ALA A 62 -3.47 10.14 11.26
C ALA A 62 -4.52 11.18 11.63
N SER A 63 -4.92 12.01 10.65
CA SER A 63 -5.83 13.16 10.86
C SER A 63 -5.40 14.05 12.03
N GLY A 64 -4.09 14.35 12.10
CA GLY A 64 -3.49 15.20 13.14
C GLY A 64 -3.21 14.50 14.48
N HIS A 65 -3.64 13.25 14.67
CA HIS A 65 -3.36 12.47 15.89
C HIS A 65 -2.04 11.71 15.75
N ASP A 66 -1.16 11.85 16.73
CA ASP A 66 0.11 11.10 16.77
C ASP A 66 -0.15 9.61 17.05
N ILE A 67 0.18 8.78 16.06
CA ILE A 67 0.04 7.33 16.13
C ILE A 67 1.39 6.61 16.16
N SER A 68 2.51 7.33 16.33
CA SER A 68 3.88 6.81 16.24
C SER A 68 4.12 5.60 17.15
N ASN A 69 3.53 5.60 18.34
CA ASN A 69 3.69 4.56 19.34
C ASN A 69 2.61 3.46 19.27
N LEU A 70 1.62 3.60 18.40
CA LEU A 70 0.55 2.60 18.26
C LEU A 70 1.03 1.44 17.39
N PRO A 71 0.82 0.18 17.83
CA PRO A 71 1.10 -0.99 17.02
C PRO A 71 0.11 -1.08 15.84
N MET A 72 0.49 -1.83 14.80
CA MET A 72 -0.25 -1.95 13.53
C MET A 72 -1.74 -2.27 13.73
N TYR A 73 -2.09 -3.21 14.63
CA TYR A 73 -3.50 -3.60 14.84
C TYR A 73 -4.38 -2.47 15.39
N LEU A 74 -3.82 -1.56 16.20
CA LEU A 74 -4.55 -0.37 16.68
C LEU A 74 -4.66 0.68 15.57
N ARG A 75 -3.63 0.85 14.73
CA ARG A 75 -3.71 1.74 13.56
C ARG A 75 -4.77 1.26 12.59
N ALA A 76 -4.86 -0.05 12.35
CA ALA A 76 -5.88 -0.64 11.50
C ALA A 76 -7.29 -0.42 12.09
N ARG A 77 -7.50 -0.74 13.37
CA ARG A 77 -8.82 -0.70 14.01
C ARG A 77 -9.32 0.73 14.24
N SER A 78 -8.45 1.65 14.71
CA SER A 78 -8.86 2.97 15.16
C SER A 78 -8.74 4.05 14.08
N TYR A 79 -7.83 3.86 13.11
CA TYR A 79 -7.54 4.85 12.08
C TYR A 79 -7.79 4.35 10.65
N GLY A 80 -8.17 3.07 10.51
CA GLY A 80 -8.49 2.50 9.21
C GLY A 80 -7.26 2.40 8.29
N ILE A 81 -6.09 2.05 8.82
CA ILE A 81 -4.85 1.87 8.04
C ILE A 81 -4.67 0.38 7.75
N SER A 82 -4.78 -0.02 6.50
CA SER A 82 -4.55 -1.38 6.03
C SER A 82 -3.21 -1.51 5.32
N TYR A 83 -2.64 -2.72 5.35
CA TYR A 83 -1.33 -2.99 4.76
C TYR A 83 -1.35 -4.29 3.96
N LEU A 84 -0.89 -4.19 2.73
CA LEU A 84 -0.66 -5.31 1.83
C LEU A 84 0.85 -5.53 1.68
N PRO A 85 1.41 -6.60 2.29
CA PRO A 85 2.84 -6.88 2.22
C PRO A 85 3.28 -7.34 0.84
N GLN A 86 4.59 -7.25 0.57
CA GLN A 86 5.22 -7.81 -0.60
C GLN A 86 5.09 -9.34 -0.64
N GLU A 87 5.34 -9.99 0.49
CA GLU A 87 5.23 -11.45 0.65
C GLU A 87 3.76 -11.90 0.63
N PRO A 88 3.45 -13.05 -0.01
CA PRO A 88 2.10 -13.61 -0.02
C PRO A 88 1.53 -13.83 1.39
N SER A 89 0.37 -13.22 1.65
CA SER A 89 -0.26 -13.22 2.98
C SER A 89 -1.55 -14.04 3.08
N VAL A 90 -1.99 -14.70 2.00
CA VAL A 90 -3.20 -15.54 2.02
C VAL A 90 -3.06 -16.73 2.98
N PHE A 91 -4.14 -17.07 3.68
CA PHE A 91 -4.22 -18.32 4.42
C PHE A 91 -4.34 -19.49 3.43
N ARG A 92 -3.23 -20.14 3.16
CA ARG A 92 -3.08 -21.12 2.06
C ARG A 92 -4.07 -22.28 2.12
N LYS A 93 -4.46 -22.73 3.32
CA LYS A 93 -5.39 -23.86 3.54
C LYS A 93 -6.87 -23.44 3.53
N LEU A 94 -7.18 -22.17 3.65
CA LEU A 94 -8.53 -21.63 3.59
C LEU A 94 -8.97 -21.37 2.16
N THR A 95 -10.30 -21.43 1.92
CA THR A 95 -10.88 -20.99 0.65
C THR A 95 -10.79 -19.47 0.50
N VAL A 96 -11.06 -18.95 -0.71
CA VAL A 96 -11.15 -17.49 -0.94
C VAL A 96 -12.17 -16.87 0.00
N GLN A 97 -13.37 -17.45 0.09
CA GLN A 97 -14.42 -16.97 1.01
C GLN A 97 -13.96 -16.98 2.47
N ASP A 98 -13.32 -18.07 2.92
CA ASP A 98 -12.87 -18.20 4.30
C ASP A 98 -11.70 -17.28 4.63
N ASN A 99 -10.86 -16.94 3.64
CA ASN A 99 -9.81 -15.94 3.80
C ASN A 99 -10.38 -14.55 4.14
N ILE A 100 -11.49 -14.17 3.52
CA ILE A 100 -12.17 -12.89 3.77
C ILE A 100 -12.91 -12.96 5.11
N LEU A 101 -13.66 -14.04 5.35
CA LEU A 101 -14.41 -14.26 6.60
C LEU A 101 -13.50 -14.23 7.83
N ALA A 102 -12.32 -14.84 7.77
CA ALA A 102 -11.36 -14.87 8.89
C ALA A 102 -10.95 -13.45 9.36
N VAL A 103 -10.84 -12.48 8.43
CA VAL A 103 -10.57 -11.08 8.79
C VAL A 103 -11.80 -10.42 9.42
N LEU A 104 -12.99 -10.73 8.91
CA LEU A 104 -14.25 -10.19 9.42
C LEU A 104 -14.63 -10.75 10.78
N GLU A 105 -14.21 -11.97 11.13
CA GLU A 105 -14.41 -12.58 12.45
C GLU A 105 -13.70 -11.81 13.57
N ALA A 106 -12.56 -11.19 13.25
CA ALA A 106 -11.84 -10.33 14.20
C ALA A 106 -12.57 -9.00 14.49
N GLN A 107 -13.66 -8.71 13.74
CA GLN A 107 -14.47 -7.51 13.90
C GLN A 107 -15.78 -7.83 14.65
N GLN A 108 -16.29 -6.88 15.41
CA GLN A 108 -17.53 -7.03 16.16
C GLN A 108 -18.77 -6.90 15.24
N LEU A 109 -18.86 -7.76 14.22
CA LEU A 109 -19.96 -7.79 13.26
C LEU A 109 -20.87 -9.00 13.50
N SER A 110 -22.18 -8.85 13.23
CA SER A 110 -23.11 -9.98 13.18
C SER A 110 -22.73 -10.95 12.05
N TRP A 111 -23.19 -12.20 12.16
CA TRP A 111 -22.98 -13.19 11.09
C TRP A 111 -23.51 -12.72 9.73
N GLU A 112 -24.69 -12.13 9.71
CA GLU A 112 -25.31 -11.61 8.48
C GLU A 112 -24.48 -10.49 7.86
N ALA A 113 -23.98 -9.55 8.67
CA ALA A 113 -23.12 -8.47 8.20
C ALA A 113 -21.79 -8.99 7.61
N ARG A 114 -21.18 -10.00 8.26
CA ARG A 114 -19.96 -10.65 7.73
C ARG A 114 -20.22 -11.31 6.38
N ARG A 115 -21.34 -12.07 6.27
CA ARG A 115 -21.72 -12.73 5.04
C ARG A 115 -21.96 -11.73 3.93
N THR A 116 -22.77 -10.70 4.15
CA THR A 116 -23.08 -9.66 3.16
C THR A 116 -21.80 -8.96 2.68
N ARG A 117 -20.90 -8.62 3.64
CA ARG A 117 -19.63 -7.97 3.28
C ARG A 117 -18.72 -8.91 2.49
N THR A 118 -18.67 -10.20 2.83
CA THR A 118 -17.92 -11.20 2.06
C THR A 118 -18.41 -11.32 0.63
N GLU A 119 -19.75 -11.40 0.41
CA GLU A 119 -20.34 -11.44 -0.92
C GLU A 119 -19.95 -10.20 -1.74
N ARG A 120 -20.12 -9.02 -1.14
CA ARG A 120 -19.76 -7.75 -1.81
C ARG A 120 -18.29 -7.71 -2.23
N LEU A 121 -17.37 -8.16 -1.37
CA LEU A 121 -15.92 -8.16 -1.68
C LEU A 121 -15.57 -9.19 -2.75
N ILE A 122 -16.21 -10.36 -2.75
CA ILE A 122 -16.03 -11.39 -3.79
C ILE A 122 -16.49 -10.85 -5.14
N GLU A 123 -17.63 -10.16 -5.20
CA GLU A 123 -18.16 -9.55 -6.40
C GLU A 123 -17.27 -8.38 -6.87
N GLN A 124 -16.96 -7.44 -5.99
CA GLN A 124 -16.14 -6.25 -6.27
C GLN A 124 -14.79 -6.59 -6.88
N LEU A 125 -14.17 -7.70 -6.44
CA LEU A 125 -12.85 -8.13 -6.88
C LEU A 125 -12.87 -9.30 -7.87
N ASN A 126 -14.04 -9.59 -8.43
CA ASN A 126 -14.24 -10.65 -9.44
C ASN A 126 -13.66 -12.01 -9.00
N LEU A 127 -13.95 -12.41 -7.77
CA LEU A 127 -13.46 -13.66 -7.15
C LEU A 127 -14.52 -14.78 -7.14
N GLY A 128 -15.68 -14.56 -7.77
CA GLY A 128 -16.81 -15.51 -7.76
C GLY A 128 -16.44 -16.89 -8.28
N HIS A 129 -15.68 -16.95 -9.39
CA HIS A 129 -15.26 -18.20 -10.05
C HIS A 129 -14.29 -19.05 -9.20
N VAL A 130 -13.54 -18.44 -8.28
CA VAL A 130 -12.58 -19.11 -7.38
C VAL A 130 -13.02 -19.12 -5.93
N ARG A 131 -14.26 -18.74 -5.62
CA ARG A 131 -14.78 -18.58 -4.26
C ARG A 131 -14.46 -19.73 -3.32
N LYS A 132 -14.56 -20.97 -3.80
CA LYS A 132 -14.31 -22.21 -3.04
C LYS A 132 -12.89 -22.76 -3.24
N THR A 133 -12.08 -22.11 -4.06
CA THR A 133 -10.68 -22.51 -4.29
C THR A 133 -9.84 -22.16 -3.07
N ARG A 134 -8.94 -23.06 -2.69
CA ARG A 134 -8.02 -22.84 -1.57
C ARG A 134 -6.86 -21.94 -1.98
N GLY A 135 -6.34 -21.14 -1.03
CA GLY A 135 -5.30 -20.15 -1.28
C GLY A 135 -4.03 -20.68 -1.95
N TYR A 136 -3.66 -21.94 -1.71
CA TYR A 136 -2.48 -22.55 -2.36
C TYR A 136 -2.68 -22.85 -3.86
N ALA A 137 -3.92 -22.92 -4.33
CA ALA A 137 -4.26 -23.26 -5.72
C ALA A 137 -4.61 -22.02 -6.59
N LEU A 138 -4.50 -20.82 -6.02
CA LEU A 138 -4.75 -19.56 -6.72
C LEU A 138 -3.56 -19.17 -7.60
N SER A 139 -3.85 -18.61 -8.77
CA SER A 139 -2.88 -17.87 -9.58
C SER A 139 -2.35 -16.65 -8.85
N GLY A 140 -1.26 -16.04 -9.34
CA GLY A 140 -0.68 -14.83 -8.75
C GLY A 140 -1.67 -13.67 -8.66
N GLY A 141 -2.39 -13.39 -9.75
CA GLY A 141 -3.40 -12.33 -9.81
C GLY A 141 -4.61 -12.59 -8.92
N GLU A 142 -5.16 -13.82 -8.89
CA GLU A 142 -6.26 -14.20 -8.01
C GLU A 142 -5.85 -14.07 -6.54
N ARG A 143 -4.67 -14.54 -6.19
CA ARG A 143 -4.12 -14.41 -4.83
C ARG A 143 -4.02 -12.94 -4.42
N ARG A 144 -3.52 -12.07 -5.30
CA ARG A 144 -3.39 -10.63 -5.03
C ARG A 144 -4.75 -9.99 -4.80
N ARG A 145 -5.76 -10.36 -5.59
CA ARG A 145 -7.15 -9.90 -5.38
C ARG A 145 -7.72 -10.35 -4.03
N VAL A 146 -7.45 -11.58 -3.59
CA VAL A 146 -7.86 -12.06 -2.25
C VAL A 146 -7.18 -11.28 -1.13
N GLU A 147 -5.90 -10.95 -1.27
CA GLU A 147 -5.16 -10.15 -0.31
C GLU A 147 -5.74 -8.72 -0.20
N ILE A 148 -6.08 -8.12 -1.33
CA ILE A 148 -6.76 -6.81 -1.36
C ILE A 148 -8.17 -6.92 -0.75
N ALA A 149 -8.93 -8.00 -1.02
CA ALA A 149 -10.22 -8.23 -0.37
C ALA A 149 -10.11 -8.24 1.16
N ARG A 150 -9.07 -8.89 1.69
CA ARG A 150 -8.77 -8.91 3.12
C ARG A 150 -8.42 -7.52 3.66
N CYS A 151 -7.67 -6.72 2.91
CA CYS A 151 -7.40 -5.33 3.26
C CYS A 151 -8.68 -4.49 3.30
N LEU A 152 -9.57 -4.68 2.34
CA LEU A 152 -10.86 -3.97 2.25
C LEU A 152 -11.88 -4.43 3.30
N ALA A 153 -11.73 -5.63 3.84
CA ALA A 153 -12.65 -6.19 4.84
C ALA A 153 -12.77 -5.31 6.09
N ILE A 154 -11.76 -4.52 6.44
CA ILE A 154 -11.79 -3.61 7.59
C ILE A 154 -12.33 -2.20 7.25
N GLU A 155 -12.80 -1.95 6.02
CA GLU A 155 -13.24 -0.63 5.50
C GLU A 155 -12.19 0.47 5.77
N PRO A 156 -10.99 0.32 5.20
CA PRO A 156 -9.90 1.21 5.52
C PRO A 156 -10.12 2.62 4.95
N ALA A 157 -9.58 3.63 5.65
CA ALA A 157 -9.42 4.97 5.11
C ALA A 157 -8.17 5.06 4.22
N PHE A 158 -7.14 4.24 4.54
CA PHE A 158 -5.87 4.20 3.82
C PHE A 158 -5.42 2.75 3.62
N ILE A 159 -4.88 2.45 2.45
CA ILE A 159 -4.22 1.17 2.12
C ILE A 159 -2.78 1.45 1.70
N LEU A 160 -1.83 0.76 2.33
CA LEU A 160 -0.43 0.77 1.96
C LEU A 160 -0.10 -0.50 1.19
N LEU A 161 0.34 -0.36 -0.05
CA LEU A 161 0.67 -1.45 -0.97
C LEU A 161 2.20 -1.54 -1.14
N ASP A 162 2.79 -2.59 -0.60
CA ASP A 162 4.24 -2.83 -0.68
C ASP A 162 4.54 -3.74 -1.88
N GLU A 163 5.18 -3.19 -2.90
CA GLU A 163 5.52 -3.82 -4.18
C GLU A 163 4.36 -4.61 -4.80
N PRO A 164 3.20 -3.97 -5.04
CA PRO A 164 2.01 -4.67 -5.52
C PRO A 164 2.14 -5.27 -6.92
N PHE A 165 3.00 -4.71 -7.78
CA PHE A 165 3.22 -5.16 -9.16
C PHE A 165 4.33 -6.21 -9.29
N SER A 166 5.02 -6.53 -8.19
CA SER A 166 6.13 -7.47 -8.21
C SER A 166 5.67 -8.91 -8.45
N GLY A 167 6.31 -9.60 -9.42
CA GLY A 167 6.09 -11.03 -9.64
C GLY A 167 4.72 -11.42 -10.19
N ILE A 168 3.98 -10.49 -10.80
CA ILE A 168 2.72 -10.76 -11.49
C ILE A 168 2.89 -10.55 -13.00
N ASP A 169 2.05 -11.22 -13.79
CA ASP A 169 2.07 -11.10 -15.24
C ASP A 169 1.47 -9.77 -15.72
N PRO A 170 1.77 -9.33 -16.97
CA PRO A 170 1.32 -8.03 -17.48
C PRO A 170 -0.20 -7.84 -17.51
N ILE A 171 -0.98 -8.90 -17.71
CA ILE A 171 -2.45 -8.81 -17.70
C ILE A 171 -2.93 -8.55 -16.27
N ALA A 172 -2.36 -9.25 -15.30
CA ALA A 172 -2.67 -9.04 -13.89
C ALA A 172 -2.23 -7.66 -13.38
N VAL A 173 -1.20 -7.04 -13.98
CA VAL A 173 -0.82 -5.64 -13.71
C VAL A 173 -1.95 -4.69 -14.08
N LEU A 174 -2.51 -4.81 -15.29
CA LEU A 174 -3.65 -3.98 -15.74
C LEU A 174 -4.87 -4.14 -14.82
N ASP A 175 -5.21 -5.38 -14.46
CA ASP A 175 -6.29 -5.65 -13.51
C ASP A 175 -6.06 -4.97 -12.16
N LEU A 176 -4.82 -5.01 -11.66
CA LEU A 176 -4.46 -4.38 -10.39
C LEU A 176 -4.51 -2.85 -10.47
N GLN A 177 -4.12 -2.27 -11.59
CA GLN A 177 -4.25 -0.83 -11.83
C GLN A 177 -5.72 -0.39 -11.76
N GLU A 178 -6.64 -1.13 -12.40
CA GLU A 178 -8.08 -0.87 -12.30
C GLU A 178 -8.61 -0.99 -10.86
N ILE A 179 -8.12 -1.96 -10.10
CA ILE A 179 -8.47 -2.07 -8.67
C ILE A 179 -8.01 -0.82 -7.92
N ILE A 180 -6.77 -0.36 -8.12
CA ILE A 180 -6.23 0.84 -7.47
C ILE A 180 -7.07 2.09 -7.82
N PHE A 181 -7.44 2.27 -9.10
CA PHE A 181 -8.37 3.32 -9.50
C PHE A 181 -9.75 3.19 -8.82
N GLY A 182 -10.24 1.95 -8.66
CA GLY A 182 -11.46 1.66 -7.91
C GLY A 182 -11.36 2.07 -6.43
N LEU A 183 -10.23 1.82 -5.78
CA LEU A 183 -9.96 2.24 -4.40
C LEU A 183 -10.00 3.77 -4.27
N LYS A 184 -9.31 4.47 -5.17
CA LYS A 184 -9.33 5.93 -5.24
C LYS A 184 -10.76 6.48 -5.40
N ARG A 185 -11.53 5.96 -6.37
CA ARG A 185 -12.94 6.35 -6.60
C ARG A 185 -13.83 6.11 -5.37
N SER A 186 -13.49 5.11 -4.56
CA SER A 186 -14.19 4.81 -3.30
C SER A 186 -13.75 5.70 -2.13
N GLY A 187 -12.90 6.71 -2.37
CA GLY A 187 -12.41 7.63 -1.35
C GLY A 187 -11.35 7.03 -0.41
N ILE A 188 -10.67 5.93 -0.81
CA ILE A 188 -9.59 5.32 -0.05
C ILE A 188 -8.27 5.96 -0.50
N GLY A 189 -7.47 6.45 0.45
CA GLY A 189 -6.11 6.92 0.18
C GLY A 189 -5.17 5.71 -0.01
N VAL A 190 -4.32 5.75 -1.03
CA VAL A 190 -3.41 4.64 -1.35
C VAL A 190 -1.97 5.13 -1.35
N LEU A 191 -1.10 4.45 -0.60
CA LEU A 191 0.35 4.62 -0.70
C LEU A 191 0.95 3.39 -1.34
N ILE A 192 1.73 3.59 -2.41
CA ILE A 192 2.35 2.50 -3.16
C ILE A 192 3.87 2.66 -3.14
N THR A 193 4.59 1.58 -2.86
CA THR A 193 6.02 1.47 -3.22
C THR A 193 6.21 0.29 -4.16
N ASP A 194 7.00 0.48 -5.20
CA ASP A 194 7.37 -0.59 -6.14
C ASP A 194 8.70 -0.25 -6.81
N HIS A 195 9.33 -1.26 -7.38
CA HIS A 195 10.48 -1.11 -8.25
C HIS A 195 10.05 -0.95 -9.73
N ASN A 196 8.82 -1.31 -10.08
CA ASN A 196 8.20 -1.07 -11.38
C ASN A 196 7.71 0.38 -11.45
N VAL A 197 8.63 1.28 -11.79
CA VAL A 197 8.40 2.73 -11.73
C VAL A 197 7.29 3.16 -12.68
N ARG A 198 7.27 2.63 -13.90
CA ARG A 198 6.30 3.00 -14.94
C ARG A 198 4.88 2.64 -14.49
N GLU A 199 4.66 1.41 -14.04
CA GLU A 199 3.37 0.91 -13.56
C GLU A 199 2.89 1.69 -12.33
N THR A 200 3.81 2.07 -11.45
CA THR A 200 3.47 2.87 -10.27
C THR A 200 3.09 4.29 -10.65
N LEU A 201 3.90 4.95 -11.48
CA LEU A 201 3.62 6.33 -11.91
C LEU A 201 2.32 6.42 -12.73
N SER A 202 1.95 5.38 -13.49
CA SER A 202 0.71 5.38 -14.27
C SER A 202 -0.57 5.42 -13.43
N VAL A 203 -0.51 4.99 -12.16
CA VAL A 203 -1.68 4.96 -11.25
C VAL A 203 -1.64 6.04 -10.18
N THR A 204 -0.52 6.76 -10.01
CA THR A 204 -0.35 7.76 -8.95
C THR A 204 -0.76 9.16 -9.37
N ASP A 205 -1.33 9.93 -8.46
CA ASP A 205 -1.57 11.35 -8.64
C ASP A 205 -0.28 12.16 -8.48
N ARG A 206 0.54 11.75 -7.52
CA ARG A 206 1.89 12.28 -7.30
C ARG A 206 2.76 11.23 -6.63
N ALA A 207 4.07 11.46 -6.66
CA ALA A 207 5.00 10.57 -5.99
C ALA A 207 6.12 11.35 -5.27
N TYR A 208 6.68 10.68 -4.28
CA TYR A 208 7.91 11.06 -3.60
C TYR A 208 9.04 10.17 -4.12
N ILE A 209 10.15 10.78 -4.49
CA ILE A 209 11.39 10.06 -4.79
C ILE A 209 12.27 10.13 -3.55
N ILE A 210 12.57 8.96 -2.96
CA ILE A 210 13.45 8.85 -1.81
C ILE A 210 14.82 8.32 -2.24
N THR A 211 15.89 8.95 -1.78
CA THR A 211 17.26 8.51 -1.98
C THR A 211 18.06 8.71 -0.70
N GLU A 212 18.93 7.77 -0.37
CA GLU A 212 19.79 7.83 0.83
C GLU A 212 19.05 8.18 2.14
N GLY A 213 17.78 7.75 2.24
CA GLY A 213 16.94 7.97 3.42
C GLY A 213 16.25 9.33 3.50
N LYS A 214 16.30 10.15 2.44
CA LYS A 214 15.67 11.49 2.38
C LYS A 214 14.77 11.62 1.15
N ILE A 215 13.71 12.43 1.27
CA ILE A 215 12.94 12.82 0.09
C ILE A 215 13.82 13.73 -0.78
N PHE A 216 14.06 13.27 -2.02
CA PHE A 216 14.87 13.97 -3.00
C PHE A 216 14.00 14.87 -3.89
N ALA A 217 12.84 14.37 -4.32
CA ALA A 217 11.90 15.11 -5.15
C ALA A 217 10.46 14.69 -4.86
N THR A 218 9.51 15.57 -5.15
CA THR A 218 8.08 15.25 -5.13
C THR A 218 7.41 15.99 -6.29
N GLY A 219 6.37 15.39 -6.85
CA GLY A 219 5.60 15.99 -7.94
C GLY A 219 4.66 14.98 -8.59
N THR A 220 3.92 15.44 -9.58
CA THR A 220 3.12 14.60 -10.47
C THR A 220 4.02 13.69 -11.32
N PRO A 221 3.51 12.58 -11.87
CA PRO A 221 4.28 11.71 -12.77
C PRO A 221 4.94 12.48 -13.92
N GLY A 222 4.22 13.43 -14.53
CA GLY A 222 4.74 14.24 -15.63
C GLY A 222 5.87 15.20 -15.21
N GLU A 223 5.79 15.79 -14.03
CA GLU A 223 6.85 16.65 -13.46
C GLU A 223 8.10 15.82 -13.15
N LEU A 224 7.94 14.69 -12.48
CA LEU A 224 9.06 13.82 -12.13
C LEU A 224 9.73 13.22 -13.37
N GLY A 225 8.96 12.81 -14.37
CA GLY A 225 9.47 12.28 -15.63
C GLY A 225 10.28 13.29 -16.47
N ARG A 226 10.01 14.59 -16.28
CA ARG A 226 10.76 15.69 -16.96
C ARG A 226 11.91 16.23 -16.13
N ASN A 227 11.97 15.92 -14.84
CA ASN A 227 13.01 16.44 -13.95
C ASN A 227 14.37 15.82 -14.29
N PRO A 228 15.38 16.61 -14.73
CA PRO A 228 16.67 16.08 -15.16
C PRO A 228 17.43 15.38 -14.05
N ASP A 229 17.32 15.83 -12.81
CA ASP A 229 17.99 15.23 -11.68
C ASP A 229 17.34 13.89 -11.26
N VAL A 230 16.01 13.80 -11.33
CA VAL A 230 15.26 12.54 -11.09
C VAL A 230 15.60 11.51 -12.17
N ARG A 231 15.69 11.94 -13.44
CA ARG A 231 16.12 11.09 -14.56
C ARG A 231 17.54 10.57 -14.35
N ARG A 232 18.48 11.46 -14.04
CA ARG A 232 19.90 11.10 -13.84
C ARG A 232 20.10 10.13 -12.67
N ILE A 233 19.38 10.32 -11.55
CA ILE A 233 19.61 9.58 -10.30
C ILE A 233 18.80 8.29 -10.23
N TYR A 234 17.59 8.25 -10.83
CA TYR A 234 16.64 7.17 -10.58
C TYR A 234 15.97 6.61 -11.84
N LEU A 235 15.38 7.45 -12.70
CA LEU A 235 14.57 6.97 -13.82
C LEU A 235 15.39 6.47 -15.02
N GLY A 236 16.59 7.02 -15.19
CA GLY A 236 17.41 6.87 -16.42
C GLY A 236 17.07 7.90 -17.50
N GLU A 237 18.04 8.25 -18.33
CA GLU A 237 17.90 9.30 -19.35
C GLU A 237 16.85 8.96 -20.43
N ASN A 238 16.68 7.67 -20.73
CA ASN A 238 15.73 7.17 -21.74
C ASN A 238 14.33 6.86 -21.18
N PHE A 239 14.01 7.26 -19.95
CA PHE A 239 12.69 7.00 -19.36
C PHE A 239 11.62 7.75 -20.14
N SER A 240 10.53 7.02 -20.53
CA SER A 240 9.31 7.56 -21.10
C SER A 240 8.12 6.98 -20.35
N MET A 241 7.06 7.77 -20.26
CA MET A 241 5.76 7.34 -19.72
C MET A 241 4.86 6.74 -20.82
N ASP A 242 5.28 6.83 -22.08
CA ASP A 242 4.59 6.32 -23.25
C ASP A 242 4.85 4.82 -23.46
#